data_4b841ac67f7e1e9c87753b1a917fa985
#
_entry.id   4b841ac67f7e1e9c87753b1a917fa985
#
_cell.length_a   1.000
_cell.length_b   1.000
_cell.length_c   1.000
_cell.angle_alpha   90.00
_cell.angle_beta   90.00
_cell.angle_gamma   90.00
#
_symmetry.space_group_name_H-M   'P 1'
#
loop_
_entity.id
_entity.type
_entity.pdbx_description
1 polymer ?
#
loop_
_entity_poly.entity_id
_entity_poly.type
_entity_poly.pdbx_seq_one_letter_code
_entity_poly.pdbx_strand_id
1 'polypeptide(L)' 'MNTANVITAKEKSIYLIQKFRYILECDNNDYFRECLLICIDEILTELEGTDRYKYWKQVKSDIKNYETTR' A
#
# COMPACT_ATOMS: atom_id res chain seq x y z
N MET A 1 -3.72 2.69 -24.74
CA MET A 1 -3.77 2.52 -24.22
C MET A 1 -3.58 2.01 -23.32
N ASN A 2 -3.27 2.03 -22.77
CA ASN A 2 -3.01 1.39 -22.03
C ASN A 2 -3.56 1.50 -20.75
N THR A 3 -4.66 1.42 -20.59
CA THR A 3 -5.34 1.38 -19.35
C THR A 3 -4.98 0.14 -18.58
N ALA A 4 -4.35 -0.75 -19.21
CA ALA A 4 -3.97 -1.99 -18.57
C ALA A 4 -3.09 -1.72 -17.36
N ASN A 5 -2.48 -0.54 -17.31
CA ASN A 5 -1.58 -0.23 -16.22
C ASN A 5 -2.28 0.43 -15.04
N VAL A 6 -3.56 0.68 -15.19
CA VAL A 6 -4.29 1.33 -14.12
C VAL A 6 -4.89 0.28 -13.21
N ILE A 7 -4.40 0.22 -11.99
CA ILE A 7 -4.94 -0.70 -11.00
C ILE A 7 -5.58 0.10 -9.90
N THR A 8 -6.57 -0.49 -9.27
CA THR A 8 -7.26 0.19 -8.20
C THR A 8 -6.38 0.31 -6.98
N ALA A 9 -6.77 1.22 -6.09
CA ALA A 9 -6.03 1.38 -4.85
C ALA A 9 -6.04 0.09 -4.05
N LYS A 10 -7.15 -0.62 -4.07
CA LYS A 10 -7.23 -1.86 -3.33
C LYS A 10 -6.27 -2.90 -3.89
N GLU A 11 -6.21 -3.01 -5.19
CA GLU A 11 -5.30 -3.96 -5.82
C GLU A 11 -3.85 -3.57 -5.52
N LYS A 12 -3.56 -2.29 -5.54
CA LYS A 12 -2.22 -1.83 -5.24
C LYS A 12 -1.84 -2.16 -3.80
N SER A 13 -2.78 -1.98 -2.88
CA SER A 13 -2.48 -2.26 -1.48
C SER A 13 -2.18 -3.74 -1.28
N ILE A 14 -2.94 -4.61 -1.91
CA ILE A 14 -2.70 -6.05 -1.79
C ILE A 14 -1.35 -6.42 -2.39
N TYR A 15 -1.05 -5.83 -3.55
CA TYR A 15 0.22 -6.07 -4.20
C TYR A 15 1.39 -5.71 -3.29
N LEU A 16 1.30 -4.54 -2.66
CA LEU A 16 2.39 -4.07 -1.81
C LEU A 16 2.52 -4.92 -0.57
N ILE A 17 1.39 -5.31 0.01
CA ILE A 17 1.43 -6.16 1.19
C ILE A 17 2.13 -7.47 0.88
N GLN A 18 1.79 -8.08 -0.24
CA GLN A 18 2.40 -9.36 -0.60
C GLN A 18 3.89 -9.19 -0.88
N LYS A 19 4.26 -8.10 -1.52
CA LYS A 19 5.66 -7.84 -1.81
C LYS A 19 6.46 -7.70 -0.53
N PHE A 20 5.95 -6.94 0.41
CA PHE A 20 6.67 -6.71 1.66
C PHE A 20 6.77 -7.97 2.48
N ARG A 21 5.70 -8.75 2.50
CA ARG A 21 5.74 -10.01 3.24
C ARG A 21 6.80 -10.94 2.68
N TYR A 22 6.88 -11.01 1.36
CA TYR A 22 7.84 -11.88 0.71
C TYR A 22 9.26 -11.46 1.03
N ILE A 23 9.53 -10.17 0.92
CA ILE A 23 10.88 -9.66 1.12
C ILE A 23 11.33 -9.81 2.57
N LEU A 24 10.44 -9.48 3.48
CA LEU A 24 10.79 -9.52 4.90
C LEU A 24 10.69 -10.92 5.49
N GLU A 25 10.05 -11.83 4.77
CA GLU A 25 9.90 -13.21 5.23
C GLU A 25 9.39 -13.21 6.66
N CYS A 26 8.39 -12.39 6.91
CA CYS A 26 7.95 -12.16 8.26
C CYS A 26 6.49 -12.57 8.41
N ASP A 27 6.21 -13.30 9.48
CA ASP A 27 4.85 -13.72 9.77
C ASP A 27 4.13 -12.69 10.62
N ASN A 28 4.87 -11.74 11.15
CA ASN A 28 4.27 -10.72 12.00
C ASN A 28 3.62 -9.65 11.13
N ASN A 29 2.31 -9.70 11.06
CA ASN A 29 1.58 -8.79 10.18
C ASN A 29 1.75 -7.34 10.55
N ASP A 30 1.93 -7.07 11.83
CA ASP A 30 2.06 -5.68 12.26
C ASP A 30 3.38 -5.09 11.81
N TYR A 31 4.41 -5.91 11.82
CA TYR A 31 5.73 -5.41 11.49
C TYR A 31 5.81 -4.94 10.04
N PHE A 32 5.41 -5.80 9.10
CA PHE A 32 5.53 -5.40 7.70
C PHE A 32 4.52 -4.31 7.37
N ARG A 33 3.40 -4.31 8.07
CA ARG A 33 2.39 -3.26 7.83
C ARG A 33 2.95 -1.91 8.25
N GLU A 34 3.62 -1.84 9.38
CA GLU A 34 4.19 -0.59 9.83
C GLU A 34 5.26 -0.09 8.86
N CYS A 35 6.11 -0.99 8.40
CA CYS A 35 7.12 -0.61 7.43
C CYS A 35 6.48 -0.06 6.16
N LEU A 36 5.44 -0.74 5.70
CA LEU A 36 4.77 -0.34 4.48
C LEU A 36 4.10 1.01 4.66
N LEU A 37 3.47 1.23 5.81
CA LEU A 37 2.79 2.50 6.06
C LEU A 37 3.77 3.65 6.11
N ILE A 38 4.96 3.42 6.64
CA ILE A 38 5.97 4.46 6.65
C ILE A 38 6.33 4.84 5.22
N CYS A 39 6.50 3.85 4.36
CA CYS A 39 6.80 4.12 2.97
C CYS A 39 5.68 4.90 2.29
N ILE A 40 4.43 4.52 2.58
CA ILE A 40 3.30 5.21 1.98
C ILE A 40 3.24 6.65 2.45
N ASP A 41 3.54 6.89 3.72
CA ASP A 41 3.54 8.26 4.24
C ASP A 41 4.54 9.12 3.51
N GLU A 42 5.70 8.57 3.17
CA GLU A 42 6.69 9.32 2.41
C GLU A 42 6.16 9.66 1.03
N ILE A 43 5.49 8.70 0.42
CA ILE A 43 4.91 8.93 -0.91
C ILE A 43 3.85 10.02 -0.83
N LEU A 44 3.02 9.97 0.20
CA LEU A 44 1.97 10.97 0.35
C LEU A 44 2.55 12.36 0.51
N THR A 45 3.65 12.47 1.24
CA THR A 45 4.30 13.76 1.43
C THR A 45 4.72 14.33 0.08
N GLU A 46 5.25 13.48 -0.80
CA GLU A 46 5.70 13.94 -2.10
C GLU A 46 4.56 14.29 -3.02
N LEU A 47 3.41 13.66 -2.84
CA LEU A 47 2.30 13.83 -3.76
C LEU A 47 1.25 14.82 -3.26
N GLU A 48 1.50 15.43 -2.13
CA GLU A 48 0.54 16.38 -1.57
C GLU A 48 0.19 17.44 -2.60
N GLY A 49 -1.11 17.64 -2.81
CA GLY A 49 -1.55 18.63 -3.76
C GLY A 49 -1.74 18.11 -5.16
N THR A 50 -1.47 16.85 -5.39
CA THR A 50 -1.67 16.27 -6.72
C THR A 50 -2.86 15.33 -6.70
N ASP A 51 -3.31 14.95 -7.90
CA ASP A 51 -4.42 14.02 -8.01
C ASP A 51 -4.05 12.65 -7.46
N ARG A 52 -2.80 12.30 -7.54
CA ARG A 52 -2.37 10.99 -7.07
C ARG A 52 -2.42 10.88 -5.55
N TYR A 53 -2.47 12.00 -4.88
CA TYR A 53 -2.56 12.01 -3.44
C TYR A 53 -3.76 11.22 -2.95
N LYS A 54 -4.91 11.41 -3.58
CA LYS A 54 -6.11 10.70 -3.18
C LYS A 54 -5.97 9.20 -3.39
N TYR A 55 -5.36 8.83 -4.49
CA TYR A 55 -5.14 7.42 -4.79
C TYR A 55 -4.33 6.75 -3.68
N TRP A 56 -3.23 7.38 -3.31
CA TRP A 56 -2.35 6.80 -2.32
C TRP A 56 -2.92 6.89 -0.92
N LYS A 57 -3.76 7.88 -0.65
CA LYS A 57 -4.47 7.90 0.63
C LYS A 57 -5.40 6.70 0.74
N GLN A 58 -6.04 6.34 -0.35
CA GLN A 58 -6.90 5.17 -0.35
C GLN A 58 -6.08 3.91 -0.17
N VAL A 59 -4.92 3.84 -0.82
CA VAL A 59 -4.03 2.71 -0.62
C VAL A 59 -3.66 2.56 0.84
N LYS A 60 -3.32 3.67 1.48
CA LYS A 60 -2.97 3.63 2.90
C LYS A 60 -4.13 3.10 3.73
N SER A 61 -5.33 3.59 3.46
CA SER A 61 -6.50 3.14 4.19
C SER A 61 -6.73 1.65 4.00
N ASP A 62 -6.59 1.17 2.76
CA ASP A 62 -6.80 -0.24 2.49
C ASP A 62 -5.77 -1.09 3.20
N ILE A 63 -4.54 -0.61 3.29
CA ILE A 63 -3.49 -1.37 3.99
C ILE A 63 -3.82 -1.44 5.48
N LYS A 64 -4.28 -0.35 6.05
CA LYS A 64 -4.60 -0.34 7.47
C LYS A 64 -5.77 -1.26 7.79
N ASN A 65 -6.69 -1.40 6.84
CA ASN A 65 -7.85 -2.24 7.05
C ASN A 65 -7.67 -3.66 6.58
N TYR A 66 -6.53 -3.96 5.98
CA TYR A 66 -6.28 -5.28 5.46
C TYR A 66 -6.20 -6.28 6.63
N GLU A 67 -6.96 -7.33 6.53
CA GLU A 67 -6.95 -8.35 7.55
C GLU A 67 -6.27 -9.57 7.03
N THR A 68 -5.18 -9.91 7.62
CA THR A 68 -4.53 -11.16 7.28
C THR A 68 -5.09 -12.17 8.23
N THR A 69 -6.06 -12.84 7.77
CA THR A 69 -6.66 -13.82 8.59
C THR A 69 -5.72 -14.93 8.81
N ARG A 70 -5.70 -15.35 9.97
CA ARG A 70 -4.87 -16.41 10.28
C ARG A 70 -5.23 -17.66 9.70
#